data_d9b76221103c28601a8fdfea4c21ac1b
#
_entry.id   d9b76221103c28601a8fdfea4c21ac1b
#
_cell.length_a   1.000
_cell.length_b   1.000
_cell.length_c   1.000
_cell.angle_alpha   90.00
_cell.angle_beta   90.00
_cell.angle_gamma   90.00
#
_symmetry.space_group_name_H-M   'P 1'
#
loop_
_entity.id
_entity.type
_entity.pdbx_description
1 polymer ?
#
loop_
_entity_poly.entity_id
_entity_poly.type
_entity_poly.pdbx_seq_one_letter_code
_entity_poly.pdbx_strand_id
1 'polypeptide(L)'
;MKTKSEIVDNWLVRYTGLELKNFGEYILLTNFDKYVDIFSDVMNCRVHGIDKNMPSATSDNITIINFGMGSPNAATIMDLLSAIRPKAVLFLGKCGGLKKRIDIGDFILPIGAIRGDGTSNDYFPPEVPAMPSFALQKAISTTIREHTTDYWTGTVYTTNRRVWEYDKKFKDYIKKTRAYAIDMELSLIHI
;
A
#
# COMPACT_ATOMS: atom_id res chain seq x y z
N MET A 1 -25.50 -2.95 -19.51
CA MET A 1 -24.80 -2.65 -18.24
C MET A 1 -23.34 -3.05 -18.42
N LYS A 2 -22.37 -2.19 -18.06
CA LYS A 2 -20.95 -2.54 -18.19
C LYS A 2 -20.55 -3.61 -17.17
N THR A 3 -19.71 -4.55 -17.55
CA THR A 3 -19.11 -5.54 -16.66
C THR A 3 -18.04 -4.90 -15.77
N LYS A 4 -17.66 -5.56 -14.66
CA LYS A 4 -16.54 -5.08 -13.80
C LYS A 4 -15.26 -4.92 -14.64
N SER A 5 -14.95 -5.88 -15.52
CA SER A 5 -13.77 -5.81 -16.40
C SER A 5 -13.77 -4.55 -17.26
N GLU A 6 -14.87 -4.26 -17.97
CA GLU A 6 -14.97 -3.05 -18.82
C GLU A 6 -14.82 -1.75 -18.02
N ILE A 7 -15.23 -1.74 -16.75
CA ILE A 7 -15.08 -0.57 -15.88
C ILE A 7 -13.61 -0.41 -15.48
N VAL A 8 -12.98 -1.46 -14.95
CA VAL A 8 -11.61 -1.37 -14.41
C VAL A 8 -10.58 -1.12 -15.50
N ASP A 9 -10.73 -1.72 -16.69
CA ASP A 9 -9.87 -1.49 -17.86
C ASP A 9 -9.86 -0.01 -18.26
N ASN A 10 -11.03 0.59 -18.31
CA ASN A 10 -11.17 2.02 -18.66
C ASN A 10 -10.66 2.94 -17.53
N TRP A 11 -10.97 2.62 -16.28
CA TRP A 11 -10.68 3.51 -15.16
C TRP A 11 -9.21 3.49 -14.77
N LEU A 12 -8.52 2.34 -14.85
CA LEU A 12 -7.08 2.29 -14.57
C LEU A 12 -6.32 3.27 -15.47
N VAL A 13 -6.61 3.26 -16.79
CA VAL A 13 -6.01 4.19 -17.76
C VAL A 13 -6.36 5.66 -17.43
N ARG A 14 -7.61 5.93 -17.07
CA ARG A 14 -8.06 7.30 -16.74
C ARG A 14 -7.40 7.85 -15.49
N TYR A 15 -7.20 7.01 -14.48
CA TYR A 15 -6.62 7.43 -13.19
C TYR A 15 -5.11 7.59 -13.26
N THR A 16 -4.43 6.74 -14.02
CA THR A 16 -2.96 6.71 -14.09
C THR A 16 -2.37 7.47 -15.28
N GLY A 17 -3.14 7.67 -16.35
CA GLY A 17 -2.64 8.21 -17.61
C GLY A 17 -1.75 7.24 -18.39
N LEU A 18 -1.71 5.96 -17.99
CA LEU A 18 -0.88 4.91 -18.61
C LEU A 18 -1.78 3.88 -19.30
N GLU A 19 -1.47 3.50 -20.54
CA GLU A 19 -2.19 2.44 -21.25
C GLU A 19 -1.92 1.07 -20.62
N LEU A 20 -2.90 0.15 -20.63
CA LEU A 20 -2.82 -1.16 -19.99
C LEU A 20 -1.58 -1.99 -20.40
N LYS A 21 -1.22 -1.94 -21.66
CA LYS A 21 -0.05 -2.67 -22.21
C LYS A 21 1.31 -2.16 -21.72
N ASN A 22 1.34 -0.97 -21.11
CA ASN A 22 2.56 -0.31 -20.67
C ASN A 22 2.82 -0.49 -19.16
N PHE A 23 1.95 -1.20 -18.45
CA PHE A 23 2.20 -1.56 -17.06
C PHE A 23 3.19 -2.71 -16.97
N GLY A 24 4.10 -2.64 -16.00
CA GLY A 24 4.96 -3.77 -15.63
C GLY A 24 4.18 -4.89 -14.95
N GLU A 25 4.76 -6.07 -14.87
CA GLU A 25 4.18 -7.23 -14.18
C GLU A 25 4.23 -7.11 -12.64
N TYR A 26 5.09 -6.22 -12.11
CA TYR A 26 5.23 -5.92 -10.69
C TYR A 26 4.78 -4.49 -10.41
N ILE A 27 3.95 -4.33 -9.40
CA ILE A 27 3.40 -3.02 -9.05
C ILE A 27 3.96 -2.59 -7.70
N LEU A 28 4.54 -1.40 -7.65
CA LEU A 28 4.92 -0.70 -6.45
C LEU A 28 3.87 0.37 -6.15
N LEU A 29 3.07 0.18 -5.11
CA LEU A 29 2.10 1.16 -4.67
C LEU A 29 2.73 2.12 -3.66
N THR A 30 2.35 3.38 -3.73
CA THR A 30 2.71 4.39 -2.73
C THR A 30 1.56 5.38 -2.54
N ASN A 31 1.63 6.16 -1.47
CA ASN A 31 0.73 7.28 -1.21
C ASN A 31 1.48 8.62 -1.11
N PHE A 32 2.68 8.69 -1.71
CA PHE A 32 3.53 9.89 -1.75
C PHE A 32 4.08 10.16 -3.14
N ASP A 33 3.79 11.34 -3.71
CA ASP A 33 4.32 11.78 -5.00
C ASP A 33 5.85 11.72 -5.05
N LYS A 34 6.49 12.12 -3.96
CA LYS A 34 7.96 12.08 -3.84
C LYS A 34 8.58 10.73 -4.18
N TYR A 35 7.89 9.63 -3.92
CA TYR A 35 8.42 8.29 -4.25
C TYR A 35 8.27 7.97 -5.73
N VAL A 36 7.25 8.50 -6.39
CA VAL A 36 7.12 8.41 -7.86
C VAL A 36 8.24 9.21 -8.52
N ASP A 37 8.53 10.43 -8.03
CA ASP A 37 9.62 11.25 -8.53
C ASP A 37 10.99 10.56 -8.36
N ILE A 38 11.28 10.05 -7.16
CA ILE A 38 12.53 9.32 -6.89
C ILE A 38 12.66 8.11 -7.81
N PHE A 39 11.58 7.34 -8.00
CA PHE A 39 11.59 6.20 -8.90
C PHE A 39 11.89 6.64 -10.34
N SER A 40 11.22 7.69 -10.81
CA SER A 40 11.41 8.28 -12.14
C SER A 40 12.86 8.71 -12.35
N ASP A 41 13.45 9.41 -11.38
CA ASP A 41 14.83 9.89 -11.43
C ASP A 41 15.84 8.72 -11.45
N VAL A 42 15.69 7.77 -10.51
CA VAL A 42 16.61 6.61 -10.38
C VAL A 42 16.53 5.69 -11.59
N MET A 43 15.33 5.46 -12.11
CA MET A 43 15.11 4.55 -13.25
C MET A 43 15.20 5.27 -14.61
N ASN A 44 15.43 6.58 -14.62
CA ASN A 44 15.47 7.42 -15.81
C ASN A 44 14.25 7.21 -16.72
N CYS A 45 13.06 7.25 -16.15
CA CYS A 45 11.79 7.04 -16.86
C CYS A 45 10.83 8.20 -16.63
N ARG A 46 9.81 8.31 -17.48
CA ARG A 46 8.84 9.41 -17.45
C ARG A 46 7.72 9.12 -16.44
N VAL A 47 7.29 10.16 -15.71
CA VAL A 47 6.04 10.15 -14.94
C VAL A 47 4.86 10.39 -15.89
N HIS A 48 3.83 9.55 -15.79
CA HIS A 48 2.57 9.66 -16.49
C HIS A 48 1.47 10.12 -15.52
N GLY A 49 0.46 10.79 -16.06
CA GLY A 49 -0.72 11.18 -15.29
C GLY A 49 -0.45 12.17 -14.16
N ILE A 50 0.49 13.11 -14.33
CA ILE A 50 0.78 14.16 -13.34
C ILE A 50 -0.48 14.99 -13.01
N ASP A 51 -1.39 15.14 -13.98
CA ASP A 51 -2.67 15.82 -13.86
C ASP A 51 -3.83 14.88 -13.47
N LYS A 52 -3.56 13.62 -13.18
CA LYS A 52 -4.54 12.58 -12.85
C LYS A 52 -4.52 12.26 -11.36
N ASN A 53 -5.48 11.42 -10.96
CA ASN A 53 -5.65 11.04 -9.56
C ASN A 53 -4.56 10.08 -9.03
N MET A 54 -3.93 9.33 -9.93
CA MET A 54 -2.97 8.28 -9.57
C MET A 54 -1.75 8.33 -10.51
N PRO A 55 -0.87 9.35 -10.37
CA PRO A 55 0.34 9.45 -11.19
C PRO A 55 1.20 8.20 -11.05
N SER A 56 1.84 7.81 -12.15
CA SER A 56 2.58 6.56 -12.26
C SER A 56 3.85 6.71 -13.10
N ALA A 57 4.81 5.82 -12.90
CA ALA A 57 5.98 5.70 -13.75
C ALA A 57 6.32 4.22 -13.96
N THR A 58 6.79 3.87 -15.14
CA THR A 58 7.16 2.49 -15.48
C THR A 58 8.57 2.44 -16.01
N SER A 59 9.36 1.51 -15.49
CA SER A 59 10.65 1.14 -16.03
C SER A 59 10.80 -0.38 -15.97
N ASP A 60 11.33 -0.95 -17.05
CA ASP A 60 11.45 -2.38 -17.23
C ASP A 60 10.11 -3.08 -16.95
N ASN A 61 10.08 -3.90 -15.93
CA ASN A 61 8.90 -4.70 -15.56
C ASN A 61 8.21 -4.24 -14.27
N ILE A 62 8.51 -3.02 -13.80
CA ILE A 62 7.96 -2.44 -12.57
C ILE A 62 7.22 -1.15 -12.89
N THR A 63 6.01 -1.02 -12.38
CA THR A 63 5.26 0.25 -12.38
C THR A 63 5.05 0.73 -10.95
N ILE A 64 5.50 1.95 -10.64
CA ILE A 64 5.10 2.64 -9.41
C ILE A 64 3.82 3.44 -9.66
N ILE A 65 2.92 3.44 -8.67
CA ILE A 65 1.65 4.19 -8.73
C ILE A 65 1.44 4.88 -7.39
N ASN A 66 1.24 6.21 -7.40
CA ASN A 66 0.69 6.90 -6.25
C ASN A 66 -0.84 6.81 -6.29
N PHE A 67 -1.44 6.06 -5.37
CA PHE A 67 -2.89 5.89 -5.31
C PHE A 67 -3.60 6.85 -4.33
N GLY A 68 -2.83 7.74 -3.69
CA GLY A 68 -3.35 8.65 -2.68
C GLY A 68 -3.46 8.01 -1.30
N MET A 69 -4.21 8.64 -0.41
CA MET A 69 -4.29 8.26 1.00
C MET A 69 -5.63 7.61 1.35
N GLY A 70 -5.58 6.64 2.25
CA GLY A 70 -6.74 6.07 2.93
C GLY A 70 -7.30 4.80 2.28
N SER A 71 -7.96 4.01 3.09
CA SER A 71 -8.52 2.71 2.73
C SER A 71 -9.44 2.73 1.51
N PRO A 72 -10.31 3.74 1.25
CA PRO A 72 -11.11 3.78 0.02
C PRO A 72 -10.27 3.91 -1.24
N ASN A 73 -9.15 4.66 -1.20
CA ASN A 73 -8.25 4.77 -2.34
C ASN A 73 -7.45 3.47 -2.54
N ALA A 74 -7.01 2.85 -1.44
CA ALA A 74 -6.37 1.52 -1.49
C ALA A 74 -7.31 0.47 -2.10
N ALA A 75 -8.56 0.43 -1.69
CA ALA A 75 -9.59 -0.44 -2.27
C ALA A 75 -9.75 -0.18 -3.78
N THR A 76 -9.86 1.08 -4.17
CA THR A 76 -10.02 1.48 -5.56
C THR A 76 -8.84 1.00 -6.42
N ILE A 77 -7.60 1.26 -6.01
CA ILE A 77 -6.45 0.82 -6.81
C ILE A 77 -6.36 -0.71 -6.88
N MET A 78 -6.63 -1.44 -5.79
CA MET A 78 -6.61 -2.90 -5.81
C MET A 78 -7.67 -3.47 -6.76
N ASP A 79 -8.87 -2.91 -6.78
CA ASP A 79 -9.89 -3.27 -7.79
C ASP A 79 -9.43 -2.96 -9.22
N LEU A 80 -8.83 -1.79 -9.46
CA LEU A 80 -8.35 -1.38 -10.78
C LEU A 80 -7.21 -2.26 -11.30
N LEU A 81 -6.31 -2.73 -10.43
CA LEU A 81 -5.21 -3.62 -10.79
C LEU A 81 -5.67 -4.98 -11.30
N SER A 82 -6.94 -5.36 -11.07
CA SER A 82 -7.53 -6.56 -11.68
C SER A 82 -7.53 -6.52 -13.22
N ALA A 83 -7.44 -5.31 -13.83
CA ALA A 83 -7.31 -5.12 -15.27
C ALA A 83 -6.02 -5.71 -15.86
N ILE A 84 -4.92 -5.66 -15.12
CA ILE A 84 -3.59 -6.09 -15.57
C ILE A 84 -3.08 -7.36 -14.88
N ARG A 85 -3.73 -7.80 -13.79
CA ARG A 85 -3.39 -9.00 -13.02
C ARG A 85 -1.89 -9.12 -12.73
N PRO A 86 -1.30 -8.22 -11.95
CA PRO A 86 0.13 -8.20 -11.69
C PRO A 86 0.61 -9.47 -10.99
N LYS A 87 1.87 -9.84 -11.19
CA LYS A 87 2.51 -10.97 -10.49
C LYS A 87 2.68 -10.72 -9.00
N ALA A 88 2.96 -9.47 -8.63
CA ALA A 88 3.02 -9.04 -7.25
C ALA A 88 2.70 -7.54 -7.11
N VAL A 89 2.16 -7.20 -5.95
CA VAL A 89 1.90 -5.81 -5.54
C VAL A 89 2.61 -5.58 -4.21
N LEU A 90 3.50 -4.60 -4.17
CA LEU A 90 4.19 -4.16 -2.96
C LEU A 90 3.76 -2.74 -2.61
N PHE A 91 3.42 -2.49 -1.36
CA PHE A 91 3.12 -1.16 -0.85
C PHE A 91 4.32 -0.58 -0.09
N LEU A 92 4.80 0.57 -0.54
CA LEU A 92 5.81 1.38 0.12
C LEU A 92 5.15 2.64 0.68
N GLY A 93 4.85 2.62 1.96
CA GLY A 93 4.19 3.72 2.67
C GLY A 93 4.95 4.18 3.89
N LYS A 94 4.35 5.09 4.63
CA LYS A 94 4.80 5.52 5.96
C LYS A 94 3.75 5.14 6.99
N CYS A 95 4.21 4.84 8.20
CA CYS A 95 3.34 4.50 9.32
C CYS A 95 3.80 5.21 10.59
N GLY A 96 2.91 5.38 11.54
CA GLY A 96 3.24 5.83 12.88
C GLY A 96 3.72 4.68 13.74
N GLY A 97 4.96 4.71 14.24
CA GLY A 97 5.48 3.71 15.18
C GLY A 97 4.74 3.75 16.53
N LEU A 98 4.37 2.59 17.06
CA LEU A 98 3.61 2.46 18.32
C LEU A 98 4.45 1.88 19.47
N LYS A 99 5.67 1.46 19.22
CA LYS A 99 6.59 0.93 20.24
C LYS A 99 7.68 1.95 20.55
N LYS A 100 8.01 2.12 21.85
CA LYS A 100 9.03 3.08 22.31
C LYS A 100 10.42 2.87 21.70
N ARG A 101 10.71 1.65 21.23
CA ARG A 101 12.00 1.26 20.67
C ARG A 101 12.11 1.43 19.15
N ILE A 102 11.03 1.88 18.50
CA ILE A 102 10.99 2.14 17.06
C ILE A 102 11.28 3.63 16.85
N ASP A 103 12.35 3.92 16.12
CA ASP A 103 12.78 5.28 15.82
C ASP A 103 12.27 5.73 14.43
N ILE A 104 12.35 7.06 14.20
CA ILE A 104 12.01 7.63 12.89
C ILE A 104 13.06 7.19 11.87
N GLY A 105 12.60 6.59 10.78
CA GLY A 105 13.46 6.05 9.73
C GLY A 105 13.58 4.53 9.75
N ASP A 106 13.13 3.88 10.83
CA ASP A 106 13.13 2.43 10.91
C ASP A 106 12.19 1.79 9.88
N PHE A 107 12.60 0.65 9.34
CA PHE A 107 11.75 -0.19 8.50
C PHE A 107 10.86 -1.09 9.34
N ILE A 108 9.59 -1.18 8.94
CA ILE A 108 8.63 -2.15 9.48
C ILE A 108 8.14 -3.03 8.33
N LEU A 109 8.43 -4.33 8.38
CA LEU A 109 7.88 -5.32 7.47
C LEU A 109 6.66 -5.99 8.15
N PRO A 110 5.42 -5.62 7.78
CA PRO A 110 4.23 -6.11 8.44
C PRO A 110 4.00 -7.60 8.18
N ILE A 111 3.67 -8.36 9.21
CA ILE A 111 3.23 -9.76 9.10
C ILE A 111 1.72 -9.92 9.01
N GLY A 112 0.99 -8.82 9.09
CA GLY A 112 -0.46 -8.74 8.94
C GLY A 112 -0.98 -7.36 9.33
N ALA A 113 -2.16 -7.01 8.83
CA ALA A 113 -2.85 -5.79 9.20
C ALA A 113 -4.11 -6.07 10.03
N ILE A 114 -4.30 -5.30 11.10
CA ILE A 114 -5.53 -5.29 11.90
C ILE A 114 -6.50 -4.32 11.21
N ARG A 115 -7.64 -4.83 10.81
CA ARG A 115 -8.64 -4.17 9.98
C ARG A 115 -9.53 -3.22 10.79
N GLY A 116 -9.01 -2.05 11.15
CA GLY A 116 -9.74 -1.02 11.89
C GLY A 116 -10.29 0.12 11.02
N ASP A 117 -10.23 -0.04 9.70
CA ASP A 117 -10.62 0.97 8.72
C ASP A 117 -12.11 0.94 8.35
N GLY A 118 -12.73 -0.23 8.39
CA GLY A 118 -14.13 -0.43 8.00
C GLY A 118 -14.32 -0.76 6.51
N THR A 119 -13.64 -0.07 5.59
CA THR A 119 -13.73 -0.31 4.13
C THR A 119 -13.40 -1.76 3.75
N SER A 120 -12.45 -2.37 4.44
CA SER A 120 -12.07 -3.77 4.20
C SER A 120 -13.21 -4.78 4.48
N ASN A 121 -14.23 -4.40 5.25
CA ASN A 121 -15.39 -5.24 5.54
C ASN A 121 -16.31 -5.42 4.32
N ASP A 122 -16.20 -4.55 3.32
CA ASP A 122 -16.92 -4.69 2.05
C ASP A 122 -16.36 -5.83 1.18
N TYR A 123 -15.14 -6.30 1.49
CA TYR A 123 -14.43 -7.36 0.75
C TYR A 123 -14.43 -8.69 1.49
N PHE A 124 -14.24 -8.67 2.81
CA PHE A 124 -14.18 -9.87 3.66
C PHE A 124 -14.86 -9.65 5.01
N PRO A 125 -15.41 -10.70 5.64
CA PRO A 125 -15.91 -10.62 7.02
C PRO A 125 -14.85 -10.05 7.98
N PRO A 126 -15.25 -9.35 9.05
CA PRO A 126 -14.32 -8.68 9.99
C PRO A 126 -13.29 -9.63 10.63
N GLU A 127 -13.63 -10.90 10.78
CA GLU A 127 -12.78 -11.92 11.41
C GLU A 127 -11.63 -12.40 10.50
N VAL A 128 -11.71 -12.15 9.19
CA VAL A 128 -10.65 -12.53 8.25
C VAL A 128 -9.47 -11.57 8.40
N PRO A 129 -8.27 -12.03 8.80
CA PRO A 129 -7.11 -11.17 8.92
C PRO A 129 -6.58 -10.75 7.56
N ALA A 130 -6.10 -9.52 7.44
CA ALA A 130 -5.39 -9.06 6.27
C ALA A 130 -3.92 -9.51 6.35
N MET A 131 -3.53 -10.49 5.53
CA MET A 131 -2.23 -11.15 5.58
C MET A 131 -1.46 -10.94 4.28
N PRO A 132 -0.16 -10.61 4.34
CA PRO A 132 0.66 -10.53 3.14
C PRO A 132 0.95 -11.90 2.54
N SER A 133 1.31 -11.93 1.26
CA SER A 133 1.87 -13.15 0.64
C SER A 133 3.17 -13.54 1.31
N PHE A 134 3.27 -14.79 1.79
CA PHE A 134 4.49 -15.30 2.43
C PHE A 134 5.70 -15.28 1.48
N ALA A 135 5.50 -15.57 0.19
CA ALA A 135 6.57 -15.52 -0.80
C ALA A 135 7.15 -14.11 -0.95
N LEU A 136 6.28 -13.09 -1.03
CA LEU A 136 6.69 -11.69 -1.12
C LEU A 136 7.36 -11.22 0.18
N GLN A 137 6.81 -11.59 1.34
CA GLN A 137 7.40 -11.32 2.66
C GLN A 137 8.85 -11.82 2.74
N LYS A 138 9.08 -13.06 2.33
CA LYS A 138 10.42 -13.67 2.32
C LYS A 138 11.38 -12.91 1.40
N ALA A 139 10.96 -12.57 0.19
CA ALA A 139 11.78 -11.83 -0.75
C ALA A 139 12.15 -10.45 -0.19
N ILE A 140 11.18 -9.69 0.30
CA ILE A 140 11.41 -8.36 0.89
C ILE A 140 12.31 -8.43 2.13
N SER A 141 12.09 -9.41 3.02
CA SER A 141 12.95 -9.63 4.18
C SER A 141 14.43 -9.85 3.79
N THR A 142 14.67 -10.63 2.75
CA THR A 142 16.03 -10.87 2.23
C THR A 142 16.65 -9.58 1.71
N THR A 143 15.91 -8.85 0.86
CA THR A 143 16.39 -7.58 0.27
C THR A 143 16.68 -6.53 1.35
N ILE A 144 15.81 -6.39 2.37
CA ILE A 144 16.07 -5.43 3.45
C ILE A 144 17.38 -5.79 4.17
N ARG A 145 17.63 -7.06 4.48
CA ARG A 145 18.85 -7.51 5.16
C ARG A 145 20.13 -7.31 4.37
N GLU A 146 20.06 -7.25 3.06
CA GLU A 146 21.20 -6.94 2.19
C GLU A 146 21.59 -5.45 2.27
N HIS A 147 20.67 -4.58 2.68
CA HIS A 147 20.86 -3.12 2.74
C HIS A 147 20.92 -2.54 4.17
N THR A 148 20.35 -3.24 5.14
CA THR A 148 20.35 -2.83 6.55
C THR A 148 20.36 -4.03 7.46
N THR A 149 20.94 -3.88 8.65
CA THR A 149 21.05 -4.97 9.64
C THR A 149 19.74 -5.22 10.38
N ASP A 150 18.90 -4.19 10.54
CA ASP A 150 17.73 -4.24 11.39
C ASP A 150 16.46 -3.72 10.73
N TYR A 151 15.36 -4.41 10.95
CA TYR A 151 13.99 -3.97 10.68
C TYR A 151 13.05 -4.61 11.70
N TRP A 152 11.91 -3.97 11.90
CA TRP A 152 10.88 -4.48 12.80
C TRP A 152 9.88 -5.36 12.04
N THR A 153 9.38 -6.38 12.72
CA THR A 153 8.25 -7.19 12.24
C THR A 153 7.13 -7.18 13.28
N GLY A 154 5.90 -7.13 12.82
CA GLY A 154 4.73 -7.13 13.67
C GLY A 154 3.46 -6.77 12.91
N THR A 155 2.34 -6.74 13.60
CA THR A 155 1.09 -6.29 12.99
C THR A 155 1.05 -4.77 12.90
N VAL A 156 0.40 -4.27 11.86
CA VAL A 156 0.07 -2.85 11.68
C VAL A 156 -1.44 -2.68 11.86
N TYR A 157 -1.87 -1.63 12.57
CA TYR A 157 -3.28 -1.30 12.72
C TYR A 157 -3.68 -0.32 11.64
N THR A 158 -4.56 -0.71 10.72
CA THR A 158 -5.11 0.19 9.71
C THR A 158 -6.32 0.92 10.26
N THR A 159 -6.30 2.26 10.24
CA THR A 159 -7.38 3.13 10.72
C THR A 159 -7.91 4.03 9.61
N ASN A 160 -9.17 4.43 9.69
CA ASN A 160 -9.75 5.47 8.85
C ASN A 160 -9.62 6.89 9.45
N ARG A 161 -8.94 7.04 10.59
CA ARG A 161 -8.79 8.31 11.31
C ARG A 161 -7.35 8.81 11.22
N ARG A 162 -7.14 9.91 10.48
CA ARG A 162 -5.80 10.52 10.36
C ARG A 162 -5.37 11.21 11.65
N VAL A 163 -6.28 11.90 12.31
CA VAL A 163 -6.02 12.64 13.56
C VAL A 163 -6.70 11.90 14.71
N TRP A 164 -5.95 11.18 15.50
CA TRP A 164 -6.44 10.34 16.59
C TRP A 164 -5.62 10.50 17.90
N GLU A 165 -4.49 11.17 17.86
CA GLU A 165 -3.53 11.24 18.96
C GLU A 165 -4.08 11.97 20.21
N TYR A 166 -5.12 12.79 20.04
CA TYR A 166 -5.83 13.42 21.16
C TYR A 166 -6.82 12.49 21.85
N ASP A 167 -7.30 11.42 21.20
CA ASP A 167 -8.31 10.52 21.72
C ASP A 167 -7.68 9.49 22.67
N LYS A 168 -7.82 9.73 23.97
CA LYS A 168 -7.28 8.84 25.01
C LYS A 168 -7.87 7.44 24.93
N LYS A 169 -9.18 7.30 24.66
CA LYS A 169 -9.85 5.99 24.58
C LYS A 169 -9.30 5.19 23.40
N PHE A 170 -9.13 5.83 22.26
CA PHE A 170 -8.55 5.19 21.09
C PHE A 170 -7.09 4.79 21.32
N LYS A 171 -6.27 5.66 21.92
CA LYS A 171 -4.89 5.31 22.29
C LYS A 171 -4.80 4.09 23.22
N ASP A 172 -5.67 4.02 24.21
CA ASP A 172 -5.71 2.89 25.14
C ASP A 172 -6.20 1.60 24.47
N TYR A 173 -7.11 1.72 23.50
CA TYR A 173 -7.53 0.61 22.65
C TYR A 173 -6.37 0.12 21.74
N ILE A 174 -5.69 1.01 21.04
CA ILE A 174 -4.56 0.68 20.18
C ILE A 174 -3.43 -0.04 20.95
N LYS A 175 -3.12 0.38 22.17
CA LYS A 175 -2.15 -0.33 23.02
C LYS A 175 -2.53 -1.79 23.26
N LYS A 176 -3.82 -2.09 23.44
CA LYS A 176 -4.31 -3.46 23.65
C LYS A 176 -4.15 -4.34 22.40
N THR A 177 -4.17 -3.77 21.21
CA THR A 177 -3.96 -4.52 19.94
C THR A 177 -2.53 -5.05 19.80
N ARG A 178 -1.59 -4.50 20.58
CA ARG A 178 -0.15 -4.81 20.49
C ARG A 178 0.49 -4.52 19.14
N ALA A 179 -0.19 -3.79 18.26
CA ALA A 179 0.35 -3.42 16.95
C ALA A 179 1.70 -2.69 17.08
N TYR A 180 2.56 -2.85 16.10
CA TYR A 180 3.87 -2.21 16.01
C TYR A 180 3.77 -0.82 15.40
N ALA A 181 2.84 -0.65 14.47
CA ALA A 181 2.59 0.63 13.82
C ALA A 181 1.09 0.80 13.52
N ILE A 182 0.77 2.01 13.07
CA ILE A 182 -0.55 2.41 12.59
C ILE A 182 -0.42 3.09 11.23
N ASP A 183 -1.30 2.73 10.31
CA ASP A 183 -1.42 3.29 8.96
C ASP A 183 -2.88 3.54 8.59
N MET A 184 -3.17 3.80 7.30
CA MET A 184 -4.52 4.03 6.80
C MET A 184 -4.89 3.19 5.57
N GLU A 185 -4.03 2.28 5.09
CA GLU A 185 -4.18 1.61 3.79
C GLU A 185 -3.95 0.10 3.81
N LEU A 186 -3.06 -0.39 4.66
CA LEU A 186 -2.45 -1.72 4.55
C LEU A 186 -3.45 -2.88 4.57
N SER A 187 -4.53 -2.76 5.32
CA SER A 187 -5.57 -3.79 5.39
C SER A 187 -6.17 -4.12 4.02
N LEU A 188 -6.27 -3.14 3.12
CA LEU A 188 -6.81 -3.31 1.77
C LEU A 188 -5.78 -3.88 0.78
N ILE A 189 -4.50 -3.63 1.03
CA ILE A 189 -3.42 -4.16 0.18
C ILE A 189 -3.15 -5.64 0.49
N HIS A 190 -3.39 -6.07 1.72
CA HIS A 190 -3.16 -7.45 2.19
C HIS A 190 -4.41 -8.36 2.10
N ILE A 191 -5.48 -7.90 1.51
CA ILE A 191 -6.72 -8.69 1.29
C ILE A 191 -6.75 -9.31 -0.09
#